data_5e0cae4c4ec30880430d3030c25bde09
#
_entry.id   5e0cae4c4ec30880430d3030c25bde09
#
_cell.length_a   1.000
_cell.length_b   1.000
_cell.length_c   1.000
_cell.angle_alpha   90.00
_cell.angle_beta   90.00
_cell.angle_gamma   90.00
#
_symmetry.space_group_name_H-M   'P 1'
#
loop_
_entity.id
_entity.type
_entity.pdbx_description
1 polymer ?
#
loop_
_entity_poly.entity_id
_entity_poly.type
_entity_poly.pdbx_seq_one_letter_code
_entity_poly.pdbx_strand_id
1 'polypeptide(L)'
;MAERDLQSSAFPTLDDAQIARLSACTAAVPRSFQDGQTLFAAGDPDLKFFVVKSGEVDIVDISGDEPRRLVVHREGQFTGDITHLTGGRAVVSALARGPCEVLEVSGEALRRLLNQCPDLSDIILQAFIARRQLLRQSPDFTGLRVIGSRYSADTFRVRDFLAKNRVLSTWVDVETDPQVGQLLRQFGVTEADTPVVACGRLLMLRNPSNRQLADAVGIRQPLEQAVYDLAVVGAGPAGLAAAVYGASEGLRTVLLEQTAPGG
;
A
#
# COMPACT_ATOMS: atom_id res chain seq x y z
N MET A 1 19.22 13.20 6.25
CA MET A 1 19.41 12.59 4.92
C MET A 1 18.96 13.63 3.91
N ALA A 2 19.83 14.06 3.00
CA ALA A 2 19.48 15.09 2.04
C ALA A 2 18.42 14.55 1.07
N GLU A 3 17.54 15.40 0.53
CA GLU A 3 16.44 15.05 -0.36
C GLU A 3 16.89 14.26 -1.61
N ARG A 4 18.10 14.53 -2.11
CA ARG A 4 18.75 13.75 -3.18
C ARG A 4 19.05 12.31 -2.80
N ASP A 5 19.42 12.03 -1.56
CA ASP A 5 19.67 10.67 -1.05
C ASP A 5 18.38 9.85 -0.98
N LEU A 6 17.28 10.50 -0.58
CA LEU A 6 15.96 9.84 -0.51
C LEU A 6 15.44 9.45 -1.90
N GLN A 7 15.61 10.33 -2.89
CA GLN A 7 15.20 10.07 -4.27
C GLN A 7 15.97 8.91 -4.89
N SER A 8 17.30 8.87 -4.73
CA SER A 8 18.13 7.77 -5.25
C SER A 8 17.83 6.44 -4.57
N SER A 9 17.57 6.46 -3.26
CA SER A 9 17.17 5.26 -2.51
C SER A 9 15.78 4.77 -2.88
N ALA A 10 14.87 5.67 -3.27
CA ALA A 10 13.51 5.31 -3.66
C ALA A 10 13.44 4.62 -5.03
N PHE A 11 14.35 4.95 -5.94
CA PHE A 11 14.30 4.49 -7.34
C PHE A 11 15.64 3.89 -7.78
N PRO A 12 16.13 2.83 -7.08
CA PRO A 12 17.36 2.15 -7.48
C PRO A 12 17.15 1.42 -8.79
N THR A 13 18.27 1.21 -9.52
CA THR A 13 18.31 0.40 -10.73
C THR A 13 19.05 -0.89 -10.42
N LEU A 14 18.42 -2.02 -10.66
CA LEU A 14 19.04 -3.34 -10.57
C LEU A 14 19.91 -3.59 -11.80
N ASP A 15 21.06 -4.17 -11.60
CA ASP A 15 21.90 -4.65 -12.69
C ASP A 15 21.43 -6.01 -13.25
N ASP A 16 22.00 -6.43 -14.36
CA ASP A 16 21.61 -7.69 -15.04
C ASP A 16 21.80 -8.92 -14.15
N ALA A 17 22.83 -8.95 -13.31
CA ALA A 17 23.08 -10.07 -12.41
C ALA A 17 22.02 -10.13 -11.29
N GLN A 18 21.63 -8.98 -10.76
CA GLN A 18 20.56 -8.84 -9.77
C GLN A 18 19.19 -9.22 -10.34
N ILE A 19 18.89 -8.80 -11.58
CA ILE A 19 17.66 -9.18 -12.30
C ILE A 19 17.62 -10.67 -12.57
N ALA A 20 18.72 -11.27 -13.05
CA ALA A 20 18.81 -12.71 -13.29
C ALA A 20 18.60 -13.50 -11.99
N ARG A 21 19.22 -13.08 -10.90
CA ARG A 21 19.06 -13.69 -9.57
C ARG A 21 17.63 -13.57 -9.04
N LEU A 22 17.02 -12.38 -9.16
CA LEU A 22 15.62 -12.14 -8.80
C LEU A 22 14.71 -13.10 -9.58
N SER A 23 14.90 -13.18 -10.89
CA SER A 23 14.11 -14.05 -11.78
C SER A 23 14.23 -15.52 -11.39
N ALA A 24 15.43 -16.00 -11.09
CA ALA A 24 15.67 -17.37 -10.65
C ALA A 24 15.01 -17.67 -9.29
N CYS A 25 15.10 -16.75 -8.32
CA CYS A 25 14.53 -16.95 -6.97
C CYS A 25 13.00 -16.85 -6.93
N THR A 26 12.37 -16.14 -7.89
CA THR A 26 10.93 -15.87 -7.85
C THR A 26 10.13 -16.59 -8.92
N ALA A 27 10.77 -17.29 -9.85
CA ALA A 27 10.14 -17.80 -11.06
C ALA A 27 9.34 -16.69 -11.79
N ALA A 28 9.96 -15.51 -11.92
CA ALA A 28 9.34 -14.35 -12.53
C ALA A 28 8.88 -14.63 -13.97
N VAL A 29 7.70 -14.14 -14.33
CA VAL A 29 7.09 -14.38 -15.64
C VAL A 29 7.29 -13.15 -16.53
N PRO A 30 7.92 -13.28 -17.70
CA PRO A 30 7.98 -12.19 -18.67
C PRO A 30 6.56 -11.78 -19.15
N ARG A 31 6.31 -10.49 -19.21
CA ARG A 31 5.07 -9.90 -19.73
C ARG A 31 5.39 -8.73 -20.64
N SER A 32 4.60 -8.58 -21.70
CA SER A 32 4.66 -7.45 -22.61
C SER A 32 3.38 -6.65 -22.54
N PHE A 33 3.51 -5.33 -22.54
CA PHE A 33 2.39 -4.40 -22.50
C PHE A 33 2.54 -3.39 -23.64
N GLN A 34 1.40 -2.95 -24.21
CA GLN A 34 1.34 -1.89 -25.18
C GLN A 34 1.07 -0.55 -24.47
N ASP A 35 1.28 0.55 -25.18
CA ASP A 35 1.03 1.89 -24.66
C ASP A 35 -0.35 2.03 -24.02
N GLY A 36 -0.39 2.61 -22.80
CA GLY A 36 -1.62 2.83 -22.03
C GLY A 36 -2.18 1.59 -21.35
N GLN A 37 -1.65 0.39 -21.56
CA GLN A 37 -2.14 -0.80 -20.86
C GLN A 37 -1.75 -0.76 -19.37
N THR A 38 -2.70 -1.19 -18.54
CA THR A 38 -2.54 -1.22 -17.07
C THR A 38 -1.83 -2.48 -16.61
N LEU A 39 -0.76 -2.32 -15.84
CA LEU A 39 -0.06 -3.41 -15.15
C LEU A 39 -0.78 -3.78 -13.85
N PHE A 40 -1.18 -2.77 -13.07
CA PHE A 40 -2.07 -2.89 -11.93
C PHE A 40 -2.81 -1.58 -11.70
N ALA A 41 -3.98 -1.64 -11.08
CA ALA A 41 -4.82 -0.49 -10.79
C ALA A 41 -4.85 -0.19 -9.29
N ALA A 42 -5.04 1.09 -8.94
CA ALA A 42 -5.31 1.48 -7.55
C ALA A 42 -6.57 0.76 -7.06
N GLY A 43 -6.49 0.21 -5.84
CA GLY A 43 -7.54 -0.62 -5.26
C GLY A 43 -7.36 -2.13 -5.47
N ASP A 44 -6.45 -2.56 -6.35
CA ASP A 44 -6.19 -3.99 -6.57
C ASP A 44 -5.70 -4.66 -5.28
N PRO A 45 -6.28 -5.81 -4.92
CA PRO A 45 -5.91 -6.54 -3.71
C PRO A 45 -4.69 -7.45 -3.91
N ASP A 46 -4.48 -7.93 -5.13
CA ASP A 46 -3.37 -8.84 -5.49
C ASP A 46 -2.23 -8.04 -6.13
N LEU A 47 -1.42 -7.42 -5.27
CA LEU A 47 -0.30 -6.61 -5.71
C LEU A 47 0.83 -7.47 -6.26
N LYS A 48 1.04 -7.36 -7.57
CA LYS A 48 2.19 -7.93 -8.26
C LYS A 48 3.32 -6.92 -8.31
N PHE A 49 4.53 -7.44 -8.20
CA PHE A 49 5.75 -6.67 -8.31
C PHE A 49 6.31 -6.82 -9.72
N PHE A 50 6.70 -5.73 -10.35
CA PHE A 50 7.22 -5.72 -11.71
C PHE A 50 8.62 -5.12 -11.77
N VAL A 51 9.52 -5.77 -12.49
CA VAL A 51 10.83 -5.22 -12.86
C VAL A 51 10.80 -4.88 -14.34
N VAL A 52 11.13 -3.66 -14.71
CA VAL A 52 11.13 -3.19 -16.09
C VAL A 52 12.37 -3.76 -16.81
N LYS A 53 12.14 -4.49 -17.89
CA LYS A 53 13.18 -5.06 -18.76
C LYS A 53 13.52 -4.15 -19.94
N SER A 54 12.49 -3.50 -20.49
CA SER A 54 12.62 -2.50 -21.54
C SER A 54 11.39 -1.60 -21.57
N GLY A 55 11.52 -0.39 -22.11
CA GLY A 55 10.46 0.60 -22.16
C GLY A 55 10.28 1.36 -20.84
N GLU A 56 9.12 1.93 -20.63
CA GLU A 56 8.82 2.78 -19.46
C GLU A 56 7.46 2.40 -18.83
N VAL A 57 7.35 2.57 -17.50
CA VAL A 57 6.11 2.36 -16.75
C VAL A 57 5.81 3.62 -15.94
N ASP A 58 4.68 4.25 -16.21
CA ASP A 58 4.16 5.40 -15.47
C ASP A 58 3.45 4.92 -14.18
N ILE A 59 3.83 5.50 -13.05
CA ILE A 59 3.07 5.37 -11.79
C ILE A 59 2.18 6.60 -11.66
N VAL A 60 0.87 6.35 -11.53
CA VAL A 60 -0.16 7.37 -11.59
C VAL A 60 -1.01 7.36 -10.33
N ASP A 61 -1.15 8.51 -9.71
CA ASP A 61 -2.14 8.75 -8.66
C ASP A 61 -3.48 9.12 -9.31
N ILE A 62 -4.52 8.36 -9.00
CA ILE A 62 -5.89 8.58 -9.47
C ILE A 62 -6.82 9.00 -8.32
N SER A 63 -6.27 9.36 -7.16
CA SER A 63 -7.03 9.80 -6.00
C SER A 63 -7.56 11.23 -6.12
N GLY A 64 -7.01 12.03 -7.04
CA GLY A 64 -7.46 13.38 -7.39
C GLY A 64 -8.53 13.40 -8.48
N ASP A 65 -8.91 14.62 -8.91
CA ASP A 65 -9.90 14.84 -9.98
C ASP A 65 -9.37 14.42 -11.35
N GLU A 66 -8.07 14.59 -11.56
CA GLU A 66 -7.36 14.17 -12.78
C GLU A 66 -6.23 13.20 -12.42
N PRO A 67 -5.98 12.18 -13.27
CA PRO A 67 -4.85 11.28 -13.11
C PRO A 67 -3.53 12.07 -13.13
N ARG A 68 -2.71 11.88 -12.11
CA ARG A 68 -1.44 12.56 -11.98
C ARG A 68 -0.29 11.57 -11.98
N ARG A 69 0.66 11.78 -12.88
CA ARG A 69 1.89 10.99 -12.93
C ARG A 69 2.82 11.38 -11.78
N LEU A 70 3.18 10.39 -10.96
CA LEU A 70 4.09 10.54 -9.82
C LEU A 70 5.54 10.28 -10.22
N VAL A 71 5.79 9.17 -10.93
CA VAL A 71 7.14 8.73 -11.33
C VAL A 71 7.07 7.87 -12.58
N VAL A 72 8.17 7.81 -13.32
CA VAL A 72 8.38 6.89 -14.44
C VAL A 72 9.46 5.88 -14.03
N HIS A 73 9.13 4.60 -14.08
CA HIS A 73 10.12 3.53 -13.97
C HIS A 73 10.68 3.18 -15.33
N ARG A 74 12.01 3.01 -15.38
CA ARG A 74 12.78 2.66 -16.56
C ARG A 74 13.45 1.31 -16.39
N GLU A 75 14.17 0.87 -17.42
CA GLU A 75 14.94 -0.37 -17.43
C GLU A 75 15.77 -0.56 -16.16
N GLY A 76 15.73 -1.75 -15.60
CA GLY A 76 16.34 -2.11 -14.32
C GLY A 76 15.60 -1.62 -13.07
N GLN A 77 14.64 -0.71 -13.21
CA GLN A 77 13.83 -0.26 -12.08
C GLN A 77 12.63 -1.17 -11.85
N PHE A 78 12.03 -1.06 -10.68
CA PHE A 78 10.92 -1.92 -10.27
C PHE A 78 9.78 -1.13 -9.62
N THR A 79 8.57 -1.67 -9.71
CA THR A 79 7.37 -1.12 -9.05
C THR A 79 7.29 -1.55 -7.60
N GLY A 80 6.28 -1.07 -6.90
CA GLY A 80 5.92 -1.52 -5.56
C GLY A 80 6.28 -0.54 -4.45
N ASP A 81 5.64 -0.78 -3.32
CA ASP A 81 5.85 -0.08 -2.06
C ASP A 81 5.61 -1.02 -0.88
N ILE A 82 5.57 -0.49 0.34
CA ILE A 82 5.41 -1.26 1.57
C ILE A 82 4.08 -2.04 1.64
N THR A 83 3.08 -1.70 0.82
CA THR A 83 1.80 -2.41 0.77
C THR A 83 1.95 -3.86 0.30
N HIS A 84 2.97 -4.17 -0.51
CA HIS A 84 3.33 -5.54 -0.90
C HIS A 84 3.70 -6.43 0.30
N LEU A 85 4.16 -5.82 1.39
CA LEU A 85 4.55 -6.53 2.61
C LEU A 85 3.41 -6.64 3.60
N THR A 86 2.53 -5.64 3.64
CA THR A 86 1.43 -5.54 4.61
C THR A 86 0.13 -6.16 4.11
N GLY A 87 0.06 -6.56 2.82
CA GLY A 87 -1.14 -7.11 2.21
C GLY A 87 -2.22 -6.07 1.92
N GLY A 88 -1.88 -4.78 1.97
CA GLY A 88 -2.80 -3.70 1.62
C GLY A 88 -3.12 -3.64 0.13
N ARG A 89 -4.10 -2.80 -0.24
CA ARG A 89 -4.44 -2.56 -1.64
C ARG A 89 -3.49 -1.56 -2.28
N ALA A 90 -3.36 -1.63 -3.62
CA ALA A 90 -2.63 -0.63 -4.39
C ALA A 90 -3.15 0.78 -4.12
N VAL A 91 -2.27 1.71 -3.82
CA VAL A 91 -2.62 3.14 -3.61
C VAL A 91 -2.47 3.98 -4.88
N VAL A 92 -1.80 3.44 -5.89
CA VAL A 92 -1.54 4.05 -7.19
C VAL A 92 -1.76 3.04 -8.30
N SER A 93 -1.87 3.49 -9.54
CA SER A 93 -1.90 2.63 -10.73
C SER A 93 -0.56 2.64 -11.45
N ALA A 94 -0.27 1.55 -12.19
CA ALA A 94 0.88 1.46 -13.08
C ALA A 94 0.41 1.22 -14.51
N LEU A 95 0.86 2.06 -15.44
CA LEU A 95 0.52 2.01 -16.85
C LEU A 95 1.78 1.92 -17.71
N ALA A 96 1.71 1.13 -18.77
CA ALA A 96 2.76 1.10 -19.77
C ALA A 96 2.81 2.43 -20.55
N ARG A 97 4.02 2.98 -20.71
CA ARG A 97 4.28 4.16 -21.51
C ARG A 97 5.07 3.74 -22.75
N GLY A 98 4.36 3.60 -23.84
CA GLY A 98 4.85 2.91 -25.01
C GLY A 98 4.93 1.39 -24.82
N PRO A 99 5.40 0.66 -25.82
CA PRO A 99 5.66 -0.77 -25.66
C PRO A 99 6.69 -1.03 -24.57
N CYS A 100 6.39 -1.91 -23.62
CA CYS A 100 7.32 -2.27 -22.57
C CYS A 100 7.30 -3.77 -22.26
N GLU A 101 8.43 -4.28 -21.79
CA GLU A 101 8.58 -5.62 -21.28
C GLU A 101 8.96 -5.58 -19.81
N VAL A 102 8.31 -6.42 -19.01
CA VAL A 102 8.53 -6.50 -17.57
C VAL A 102 8.65 -7.94 -17.10
N LEU A 103 9.25 -8.14 -15.94
CA LEU A 103 9.17 -9.38 -15.18
C LEU A 103 8.11 -9.23 -14.10
N GLU A 104 7.08 -10.05 -14.17
CA GLU A 104 6.01 -10.13 -13.20
C GLU A 104 6.38 -11.11 -12.10
N VAL A 105 6.30 -10.67 -10.84
CA VAL A 105 6.55 -11.45 -9.62
C VAL A 105 5.31 -11.39 -8.74
N SER A 106 4.82 -12.55 -8.30
CA SER A 106 3.70 -12.60 -7.36
C SER A 106 4.10 -12.07 -5.98
N GLY A 107 3.13 -11.54 -5.21
CA GLY A 107 3.40 -11.04 -3.85
C GLY A 107 3.98 -12.12 -2.92
N GLU A 108 3.58 -13.39 -3.08
CA GLU A 108 4.14 -14.52 -2.33
C GLU A 108 5.60 -14.78 -2.71
N ALA A 109 5.91 -14.79 -4.01
CA ALA A 109 7.28 -14.99 -4.49
C ALA A 109 8.20 -13.83 -4.06
N LEU A 110 7.70 -12.59 -4.05
CA LEU A 110 8.43 -11.45 -3.53
C LEU A 110 8.74 -11.62 -2.03
N ARG A 111 7.77 -12.02 -1.19
CA ARG A 111 8.02 -12.28 0.23
C ARG A 111 9.05 -13.37 0.46
N ARG A 112 9.03 -14.45 -0.34
CA ARG A 112 10.07 -15.50 -0.30
C ARG A 112 11.45 -14.95 -0.66
N LEU A 113 11.54 -14.16 -1.72
CA LEU A 113 12.80 -13.51 -2.14
C LEU A 113 13.39 -12.66 -1.02
N LEU A 114 12.57 -11.82 -0.39
CA LEU A 114 13.00 -10.93 0.69
C LEU A 114 13.56 -11.68 1.91
N ASN A 115 13.10 -12.91 2.15
CA ASN A 115 13.61 -13.78 3.22
C ASN A 115 14.88 -14.56 2.81
N GLN A 116 15.06 -14.86 1.53
CA GLN A 116 16.10 -15.79 1.04
C GLN A 116 17.29 -15.09 0.40
N CYS A 117 17.14 -13.85 -0.07
CA CYS A 117 18.15 -13.11 -0.83
C CYS A 117 18.44 -11.76 -0.15
N PRO A 118 19.30 -11.71 0.90
CA PRO A 118 19.53 -10.51 1.72
C PRO A 118 19.91 -9.26 0.89
N ASP A 119 20.81 -9.41 -0.08
CA ASP A 119 21.29 -8.28 -0.90
C ASP A 119 20.16 -7.61 -1.68
N LEU A 120 19.27 -8.41 -2.31
CA LEU A 120 18.09 -7.91 -3.02
C LEU A 120 17.03 -7.40 -2.04
N SER A 121 16.89 -8.06 -0.90
CA SER A 121 16.00 -7.65 0.17
C SER A 121 16.31 -6.24 0.64
N ASP A 122 17.57 -5.95 0.94
CA ASP A 122 18.00 -4.63 1.41
C ASP A 122 17.66 -3.53 0.40
N ILE A 123 17.98 -3.75 -0.90
CA ILE A 123 17.69 -2.79 -1.96
C ILE A 123 16.17 -2.53 -2.06
N ILE A 124 15.37 -3.59 -2.11
CA ILE A 124 13.91 -3.50 -2.30
C ILE A 124 13.24 -2.86 -1.09
N LEU A 125 13.59 -3.29 0.13
CA LEU A 125 13.01 -2.75 1.37
C LEU A 125 13.36 -1.30 1.57
N GLN A 126 14.60 -0.88 1.32
CA GLN A 126 15.00 0.52 1.38
C GLN A 126 14.25 1.37 0.36
N ALA A 127 14.09 0.87 -0.87
CA ALA A 127 13.29 1.56 -1.87
C ALA A 127 11.82 1.72 -1.44
N PHE A 128 11.21 0.69 -0.87
CA PHE A 128 9.83 0.75 -0.39
C PHE A 128 9.65 1.76 0.75
N ILE A 129 10.58 1.78 1.70
CA ILE A 129 10.57 2.75 2.82
C ILE A 129 10.73 4.18 2.28
N ALA A 130 11.70 4.39 1.39
CA ALA A 130 11.97 5.70 0.81
C ALA A 130 10.78 6.22 -0.03
N ARG A 131 10.16 5.38 -0.86
CA ARG A 131 8.94 5.73 -1.61
C ARG A 131 7.81 6.15 -0.69
N ARG A 132 7.59 5.41 0.40
CA ARG A 132 6.57 5.75 1.40
C ARG A 132 6.83 7.11 2.02
N GLN A 133 8.09 7.42 2.30
CA GLN A 133 8.48 8.72 2.84
C GLN A 133 8.25 9.85 1.82
N LEU A 134 8.59 9.64 0.55
CA LEU A 134 8.33 10.61 -0.52
C LEU A 134 6.83 10.88 -0.68
N LEU A 135 5.99 9.84 -0.68
CA LEU A 135 4.53 9.99 -0.74
C LEU A 135 3.99 10.79 0.44
N ARG A 136 4.51 10.57 1.66
CA ARG A 136 4.11 11.34 2.85
C ARG A 136 4.51 12.81 2.78
N GLN A 137 5.62 13.11 2.13
CA GLN A 137 6.14 14.49 1.98
C GLN A 137 5.54 15.20 0.78
N SER A 138 4.90 14.50 -0.13
CA SER A 138 4.27 15.10 -1.31
C SER A 138 3.00 15.85 -0.89
N PRO A 139 2.95 17.17 -1.07
CA PRO A 139 1.76 17.96 -0.73
C PRO A 139 0.56 17.61 -1.61
N ASP A 140 0.84 17.00 -2.73
CA ASP A 140 -0.13 16.71 -3.78
C ASP A 140 -0.67 15.26 -3.72
N PHE A 141 -0.03 14.38 -2.94
CA PHE A 141 -0.53 13.01 -2.74
C PHE A 141 -1.55 13.01 -1.61
N THR A 142 -2.81 12.84 -1.96
CA THR A 142 -3.90 12.90 -0.99
C THR A 142 -4.20 11.56 -0.33
N GLY A 143 -3.88 10.44 -0.99
CA GLY A 143 -4.19 9.11 -0.47
C GLY A 143 -5.67 8.96 -0.08
N LEU A 144 -5.93 8.41 1.11
CA LEU A 144 -7.25 8.47 1.73
C LEU A 144 -7.49 9.84 2.34
N ARG A 145 -8.64 10.46 2.03
CA ARG A 145 -9.09 11.69 2.70
C ARG A 145 -10.06 11.33 3.82
N VAL A 146 -9.78 11.81 5.02
CA VAL A 146 -10.73 11.76 6.16
C VAL A 146 -11.31 13.14 6.31
N ILE A 147 -12.60 13.30 6.05
CA ILE A 147 -13.32 14.57 6.17
C ILE A 147 -14.18 14.50 7.42
N GLY A 148 -13.91 15.36 8.39
CA GLY A 148 -14.68 15.33 9.64
C GLY A 148 -14.21 16.35 10.66
N SER A 149 -15.08 16.64 11.62
CA SER A 149 -14.85 17.63 12.68
C SER A 149 -13.77 17.16 13.66
N ARG A 150 -12.92 18.11 14.09
CA ARG A 150 -11.94 17.91 15.19
C ARG A 150 -12.60 17.57 16.52
N TYR A 151 -13.86 17.90 16.69
CA TYR A 151 -14.62 17.66 17.91
C TYR A 151 -15.38 16.34 17.89
N SER A 152 -15.37 15.61 16.77
CA SER A 152 -16.04 14.32 16.63
C SER A 152 -15.18 13.17 17.14
N ALA A 153 -15.69 12.40 18.10
CA ALA A 153 -15.05 11.17 18.58
C ALA A 153 -14.88 10.14 17.46
N ASP A 154 -15.84 10.08 16.52
CA ASP A 154 -15.75 9.19 15.37
C ASP A 154 -14.66 9.60 14.39
N THR A 155 -14.47 10.91 14.16
CA THR A 155 -13.35 11.41 13.35
C THR A 155 -12.01 11.00 13.98
N PHE A 156 -11.89 11.16 15.30
CA PHE A 156 -10.68 10.73 16.02
C PHE A 156 -10.45 9.23 15.89
N ARG A 157 -11.47 8.41 16.11
CA ARG A 157 -11.40 6.94 15.96
C ARG A 157 -10.91 6.51 14.57
N VAL A 158 -11.48 7.10 13.52
CA VAL A 158 -11.11 6.81 12.14
C VAL A 158 -9.65 7.17 11.87
N ARG A 159 -9.23 8.38 12.28
CA ARG A 159 -7.86 8.86 12.10
C ARG A 159 -6.85 8.03 12.89
N ASP A 160 -7.16 7.72 14.16
CA ASP A 160 -6.33 6.88 15.02
C ASP A 160 -6.14 5.48 14.44
N PHE A 161 -7.24 4.87 13.97
CA PHE A 161 -7.19 3.56 13.31
C PHE A 161 -6.29 3.57 12.06
N LEU A 162 -6.45 4.54 11.17
CA LEU A 162 -5.64 4.65 9.96
C LEU A 162 -4.16 4.91 10.30
N ALA A 163 -3.88 5.78 11.26
CA ALA A 163 -2.53 6.10 11.70
C ALA A 163 -1.81 4.89 12.31
N LYS A 164 -2.45 4.16 13.22
CA LYS A 164 -1.93 2.95 13.85
C LYS A 164 -1.63 1.85 12.84
N ASN A 165 -2.49 1.71 11.84
CA ASN A 165 -2.28 0.76 10.74
C ASN A 165 -1.37 1.31 9.63
N ARG A 166 -0.75 2.48 9.85
CA ARG A 166 0.18 3.12 8.91
C ARG A 166 -0.40 3.36 7.51
N VAL A 167 -1.71 3.54 7.43
CA VAL A 167 -2.39 3.89 6.19
C VAL A 167 -2.14 5.36 5.88
N LEU A 168 -1.74 5.66 4.64
CA LEU A 168 -1.57 7.04 4.19
C LEU A 168 -2.93 7.72 4.09
N SER A 169 -3.12 8.76 4.88
CA SER A 169 -4.34 9.54 4.86
C SER A 169 -4.06 11.01 5.15
N THR A 170 -4.85 11.88 4.53
CA THR A 170 -4.94 13.31 4.83
C THR A 170 -6.23 13.59 5.56
N TRP A 171 -6.21 14.55 6.47
CA TRP A 171 -7.40 14.97 7.20
C TRP A 171 -7.84 16.36 6.78
N VAL A 172 -9.11 16.48 6.46
CA VAL A 172 -9.81 17.74 6.16
C VAL A 172 -10.74 18.04 7.32
N ASP A 173 -10.45 19.10 8.05
CA ASP A 173 -11.25 19.51 9.18
C ASP A 173 -12.42 20.40 8.73
N VAL A 174 -13.64 19.92 8.93
CA VAL A 174 -14.84 20.64 8.51
C VAL A 174 -15.01 22.00 9.21
N GLU A 175 -14.35 22.21 10.34
CA GLU A 175 -14.43 23.47 11.10
C GLU A 175 -13.56 24.59 10.49
N THR A 176 -12.50 24.24 9.81
CA THR A 176 -11.47 25.23 9.42
C THR A 176 -11.10 25.22 7.94
N ASP A 177 -11.42 24.17 7.21
CA ASP A 177 -11.07 24.09 5.79
C ASP A 177 -12.10 24.86 4.94
N PRO A 178 -11.71 25.95 4.25
CA PRO A 178 -12.63 26.76 3.45
C PRO A 178 -13.20 26.03 2.24
N GLN A 179 -12.56 24.92 1.81
CA GLN A 179 -12.98 24.15 0.64
C GLN A 179 -13.89 22.98 1.00
N VAL A 180 -14.14 22.74 2.29
CA VAL A 180 -14.91 21.59 2.78
C VAL A 180 -16.29 21.49 2.12
N GLY A 181 -17.01 22.60 1.96
CA GLY A 181 -18.33 22.61 1.34
C GLY A 181 -18.31 22.20 -0.14
N GLN A 182 -17.25 22.55 -0.87
CA GLN A 182 -17.05 22.08 -2.25
C GLN A 182 -16.72 20.59 -2.27
N LEU A 183 -15.84 20.14 -1.40
CA LEU A 183 -15.41 18.76 -1.29
C LEU A 183 -16.57 17.83 -0.92
N LEU A 184 -17.41 18.21 0.05
CA LEU A 184 -18.61 17.45 0.42
C LEU A 184 -19.59 17.34 -0.75
N ARG A 185 -19.83 18.44 -1.48
CA ARG A 185 -20.68 18.40 -2.70
C ARG A 185 -20.12 17.50 -3.79
N GLN A 186 -18.81 17.52 -3.99
CA GLN A 186 -18.13 16.66 -4.98
C GLN A 186 -18.36 15.18 -4.67
N PHE A 187 -18.38 14.81 -3.40
CA PHE A 187 -18.65 13.43 -2.94
C PHE A 187 -20.15 13.13 -2.74
N GLY A 188 -21.05 14.10 -2.93
CA GLY A 188 -22.47 13.91 -2.73
C GLY A 188 -22.86 13.59 -1.27
N VAL A 189 -22.13 14.19 -0.32
CA VAL A 189 -22.32 14.02 1.13
C VAL A 189 -22.51 15.36 1.81
N THR A 190 -23.04 15.32 3.04
CA THR A 190 -23.28 16.48 3.91
C THR A 190 -22.40 16.39 5.16
N GLU A 191 -22.36 17.46 5.95
CA GLU A 191 -21.67 17.43 7.26
C GLU A 191 -22.24 16.37 8.20
N ALA A 192 -23.54 16.06 8.11
CA ALA A 192 -24.18 15.02 8.91
C ALA A 192 -23.68 13.60 8.59
N ASP A 193 -23.09 13.39 7.41
CA ASP A 193 -22.51 12.10 7.01
C ASP A 193 -21.08 11.90 7.55
N THR A 194 -20.50 12.93 8.18
CA THR A 194 -19.10 12.87 8.64
C THR A 194 -18.94 12.03 9.92
N PRO A 195 -17.76 11.39 10.11
CA PRO A 195 -16.59 11.42 9.24
C PRO A 195 -16.78 10.63 7.95
N VAL A 196 -16.36 11.22 6.84
CA VAL A 196 -16.32 10.56 5.53
C VAL A 196 -14.88 10.15 5.23
N VAL A 197 -14.70 8.91 4.76
CA VAL A 197 -13.40 8.43 4.25
C VAL A 197 -13.54 8.21 2.76
N ALA A 198 -12.74 8.90 1.96
CA ALA A 198 -12.80 8.85 0.52
C ALA A 198 -11.42 8.68 -0.13
N CYS A 199 -11.36 7.96 -1.26
CA CYS A 199 -10.19 7.88 -2.12
C CYS A 199 -10.64 8.06 -3.58
N GLY A 200 -10.55 9.28 -4.07
CA GLY A 200 -11.08 9.66 -5.38
C GLY A 200 -12.54 9.22 -5.55
N ARG A 201 -12.82 8.59 -6.69
CA ARG A 201 -14.12 7.96 -6.97
C ARG A 201 -14.20 6.48 -6.61
N LEU A 202 -13.09 5.89 -6.15
CA LEU A 202 -12.95 4.44 -5.92
C LEU A 202 -13.54 4.00 -4.58
N LEU A 203 -13.46 4.85 -3.58
CA LEU A 203 -13.88 4.52 -2.23
C LEU A 203 -14.58 5.72 -1.60
N MET A 204 -15.75 5.48 -1.04
CA MET A 204 -16.44 6.43 -0.18
C MET A 204 -17.16 5.68 0.95
N LEU A 205 -16.80 5.98 2.19
CA LEU A 205 -17.40 5.40 3.38
C LEU A 205 -17.88 6.53 4.29
N ARG A 206 -19.13 6.40 4.80
CA ARG A 206 -19.75 7.34 5.73
C ARG A 206 -19.67 6.74 7.12
N ASN A 207 -19.07 7.45 8.05
CA ASN A 207 -18.79 7.02 9.42
C ASN A 207 -18.45 5.52 9.55
N PRO A 208 -17.36 5.05 8.86
CA PRO A 208 -17.08 3.63 8.82
C PRO A 208 -16.61 3.10 10.18
N SER A 209 -17.02 1.88 10.51
CA SER A 209 -16.42 1.12 11.60
C SER A 209 -14.96 0.74 11.26
N ASN A 210 -14.16 0.40 12.28
CA ASN A 210 -12.78 -0.06 12.06
C ASN A 210 -12.72 -1.30 11.14
N ARG A 211 -13.73 -2.19 11.24
CA ARG A 211 -13.84 -3.35 10.35
C ARG A 211 -14.03 -2.94 8.89
N GLN A 212 -14.96 -2.01 8.62
CA GLN A 212 -15.18 -1.49 7.26
C GLN A 212 -13.94 -0.79 6.71
N LEU A 213 -13.22 -0.05 7.55
CA LEU A 213 -11.94 0.55 7.17
C LEU A 213 -10.91 -0.53 6.83
N ALA A 214 -10.76 -1.55 7.68
CA ALA A 214 -9.81 -2.65 7.46
C ALA A 214 -10.10 -3.40 6.15
N ASP A 215 -11.39 -3.67 5.85
CA ASP A 215 -11.80 -4.29 4.60
C ASP A 215 -11.50 -3.40 3.39
N ALA A 216 -11.81 -2.11 3.50
CA ALA A 216 -11.64 -1.14 2.41
C ALA A 216 -10.17 -0.89 2.05
N VAL A 217 -9.29 -0.81 3.05
CA VAL A 217 -7.85 -0.59 2.82
C VAL A 217 -7.06 -1.91 2.67
N GLY A 218 -7.74 -3.07 2.74
CA GLY A 218 -7.15 -4.38 2.49
C GLY A 218 -6.24 -4.92 3.59
N ILE A 219 -6.28 -4.35 4.81
CA ILE A 219 -5.48 -4.89 5.95
C ILE A 219 -6.13 -6.10 6.61
N ARG A 220 -7.43 -6.28 6.43
CA ARG A 220 -8.09 -7.48 6.93
C ARG A 220 -7.85 -8.63 5.98
N GLN A 221 -7.13 -9.65 6.48
CA GLN A 221 -6.91 -10.88 5.73
C GLN A 221 -8.05 -11.88 6.02
N PRO A 222 -8.54 -12.61 5.00
CA PRO A 222 -9.45 -13.72 5.23
C PRO A 222 -8.74 -14.83 6.00
N LEU A 223 -9.50 -15.62 6.75
CA LEU A 223 -8.97 -16.82 7.38
C LEU A 223 -8.71 -17.87 6.28
N GLU A 224 -7.46 -18.32 6.17
CA GLU A 224 -7.02 -19.26 5.13
C GLU A 224 -7.40 -20.73 5.49
N GLN A 225 -7.62 -21.01 6.76
CA GLN A 225 -7.88 -22.34 7.29
C GLN A 225 -9.23 -22.38 7.98
N ALA A 226 -9.91 -23.52 7.88
CA ALA A 226 -11.14 -23.78 8.63
C ALA A 226 -10.86 -24.00 10.13
N VAL A 227 -9.67 -24.50 10.47
CA VAL A 227 -9.24 -24.80 11.84
C VAL A 227 -7.78 -24.41 12.02
N TYR A 228 -7.48 -23.74 13.11
CA TYR A 228 -6.12 -23.40 13.56
C TYR A 228 -5.77 -24.18 14.83
N ASP A 229 -4.48 -24.51 15.00
CA ASP A 229 -3.99 -25.19 16.19
C ASP A 229 -3.82 -24.22 17.37
N LEU A 230 -3.55 -22.93 17.06
CA LEU A 230 -3.39 -21.85 18.03
C LEU A 230 -4.11 -20.58 17.54
N ALA A 231 -4.97 -20.03 18.39
CA ALA A 231 -5.57 -18.70 18.19
C ALA A 231 -5.08 -17.75 19.30
N VAL A 232 -4.40 -16.68 18.90
CA VAL A 232 -3.92 -15.62 19.79
C VAL A 232 -4.83 -14.40 19.64
N VAL A 233 -5.41 -13.93 20.72
CA VAL A 233 -6.28 -12.74 20.75
C VAL A 233 -5.51 -11.57 21.36
N GLY A 234 -5.35 -10.52 20.56
CA GLY A 234 -4.56 -9.33 20.86
C GLY A 234 -3.13 -9.42 20.30
N ALA A 235 -2.76 -8.43 19.49
CA ALA A 235 -1.46 -8.32 18.85
C ALA A 235 -0.54 -7.31 19.55
N GLY A 236 -0.64 -7.17 20.86
CA GLY A 236 0.36 -6.50 21.69
C GLY A 236 1.66 -7.31 21.76
N PRO A 237 2.71 -6.83 22.47
CA PRO A 237 4.01 -7.49 22.50
C PRO A 237 3.96 -8.98 22.89
N ALA A 238 3.15 -9.34 23.90
CA ALA A 238 3.00 -10.72 24.36
C ALA A 238 2.30 -11.60 23.31
N GLY A 239 1.21 -11.08 22.69
CA GLY A 239 0.48 -11.81 21.65
C GLY A 239 1.31 -12.02 20.40
N LEU A 240 2.08 -11.00 19.98
CA LEU A 240 3.03 -11.13 18.86
C LEU A 240 4.09 -12.19 19.16
N ALA A 241 4.67 -12.19 20.35
CA ALA A 241 5.63 -13.21 20.77
C ALA A 241 5.00 -14.61 20.75
N ALA A 242 3.82 -14.78 21.33
CA ALA A 242 3.10 -16.06 21.34
C ALA A 242 2.80 -16.57 19.93
N ALA A 243 2.37 -15.68 19.03
CA ALA A 243 2.09 -16.04 17.64
C ALA A 243 3.37 -16.49 16.90
N VAL A 244 4.49 -15.78 17.10
CA VAL A 244 5.78 -16.13 16.49
C VAL A 244 6.25 -17.50 17.02
N TYR A 245 6.21 -17.73 18.33
CA TYR A 245 6.59 -19.01 18.90
C TYR A 245 5.68 -20.14 18.41
N GLY A 246 4.37 -19.96 18.42
CA GLY A 246 3.44 -20.97 17.90
C GLY A 246 3.73 -21.34 16.46
N ALA A 247 3.95 -20.33 15.59
CA ALA A 247 4.29 -20.57 14.19
C ALA A 247 5.66 -21.22 14.00
N SER A 248 6.67 -20.87 14.83
CA SER A 248 8.00 -21.48 14.78
C SER A 248 8.03 -22.96 15.18
N GLU A 249 7.10 -23.37 16.03
CA GLU A 249 6.88 -24.77 16.41
C GLU A 249 6.02 -25.54 15.37
N GLY A 250 5.68 -24.92 14.25
CA GLY A 250 4.91 -25.55 13.18
C GLY A 250 3.41 -25.58 13.39
N LEU A 251 2.88 -24.89 14.40
CA LEU A 251 1.45 -24.77 14.63
C LEU A 251 0.81 -23.82 13.61
N ARG A 252 -0.35 -24.21 13.09
CA ARG A 252 -1.18 -23.29 12.29
C ARG A 252 -1.74 -22.23 13.22
N THR A 253 -1.11 -21.08 13.23
CA THR A 253 -1.38 -20.01 14.19
C THR A 253 -2.17 -18.89 13.52
N VAL A 254 -3.25 -18.42 14.18
CA VAL A 254 -3.97 -17.20 13.81
C VAL A 254 -3.83 -16.16 14.91
N LEU A 255 -3.57 -14.92 14.50
CA LEU A 255 -3.51 -13.76 15.39
C LEU A 255 -4.68 -12.82 15.07
N LEU A 256 -5.51 -12.56 16.06
CA LEU A 256 -6.70 -11.71 15.96
C LEU A 256 -6.45 -10.39 16.70
N GLU A 257 -6.60 -9.27 16.00
CA GLU A 257 -6.42 -7.92 16.55
C GLU A 257 -7.58 -7.02 16.15
N GLN A 258 -8.02 -6.17 17.06
CA GLN A 258 -9.17 -5.30 16.85
C GLN A 258 -8.79 -3.94 16.26
N THR A 259 -7.59 -3.44 16.58
CA THR A 259 -7.18 -2.07 16.22
C THR A 259 -5.98 -2.07 15.31
N ALA A 260 -4.82 -2.46 15.82
CA ALA A 260 -3.57 -2.56 15.06
C ALA A 260 -2.54 -3.42 15.77
N PRO A 261 -1.72 -4.20 15.03
CA PRO A 261 -0.62 -4.94 15.63
C PRO A 261 0.40 -4.02 16.28
N GLY A 262 0.83 -4.37 17.49
CA GLY A 262 1.80 -3.62 18.28
C GLY A 262 1.20 -2.73 19.36
N GLY A 263 -0.11 -2.48 19.33
CA GLY A 263 -0.83 -1.68 20.33
C GLY A 263 -1.01 -0.22 19.93
#